data_669248a77129d0e5e16b2263522ed634
#
_entry.id   669248a77129d0e5e16b2263522ed634
#
_cell.length_a   1.000
_cell.length_b   1.000
_cell.length_c   1.000
_cell.angle_alpha   90.00
_cell.angle_beta   90.00
_cell.angle_gamma   90.00
#
_symmetry.space_group_name_H-M   'P 1'
#
loop_
_entity.id
_entity.type
_entity.pdbx_description
1 polymer ?
#
loop_
_entity_poly.entity_id
_entity_poly.type
_entity_poly.pdbx_seq_one_letter_code
_entity_poly.pdbx_strand_id
1 'polypeptide(L)'
;MTEQTYDLLVRAPRLFCADSGLDGPGAVAIRGDRIVASGSGVEGSAHTVLDFPDALLLPGLVDLHAHPARGQSRFGIDPDIHFLPRGVTTVMSQGDAGALNIDDYRRTVIETSRTRVLLAINLCKRGETHPVRCFNDLADADAQACADAIAADGRSIWGIAVTVTGGACADGLDPRPIMAAGLEAAELSGKPLLVGTRLKPDWPRREQLPLLRPGDVVTYSLNALPENLLDGDHIADDVWEARQRGVLFDLGHGMNSFSFPIAEATIAEGFLVDTVSTDQYNRHVDSRPQHDLPRTMSKLIAAGMAEADVLARATARPAEVLGLKGEAGSLAPGACADLAVLRWNEEALPLRDVNGEERLGGCWEPVATIRGGQVV
;
A
#
# COMPACT_ATOMS: atom_id res chain seq x y z
N MET A 1 7.30 -43.64 6.62
CA MET A 1 6.90 -42.25 6.36
C MET A 1 7.74 -41.77 5.22
N THR A 2 7.17 -41.42 4.08
CA THR A 2 7.91 -40.83 2.97
C THR A 2 8.42 -39.48 3.43
N GLU A 3 9.75 -39.29 3.38
CA GLU A 3 10.41 -38.05 3.70
C GLU A 3 9.81 -36.96 2.81
N GLN A 4 9.22 -35.95 3.41
CA GLN A 4 8.58 -34.86 2.66
C GLN A 4 9.71 -33.95 2.13
N THR A 5 9.95 -33.97 0.82
CA THR A 5 10.90 -33.06 0.18
C THR A 5 10.17 -31.82 -0.35
N TYR A 6 10.64 -30.65 0.04
CA TYR A 6 10.16 -29.34 -0.41
C TYR A 6 11.06 -28.78 -1.52
N ASP A 7 10.57 -27.81 -2.27
CA ASP A 7 11.42 -27.12 -3.25
C ASP A 7 12.32 -26.11 -2.53
N LEU A 8 11.74 -25.37 -1.57
CA LEU A 8 12.43 -24.37 -0.78
C LEU A 8 11.97 -24.45 0.69
N LEU A 9 12.94 -24.33 1.61
CA LEU A 9 12.73 -24.19 3.03
C LEU A 9 13.41 -22.90 3.51
N VAL A 10 12.67 -21.98 4.09
CA VAL A 10 13.17 -20.70 4.60
C VAL A 10 13.05 -20.68 6.11
N ARG A 11 14.14 -20.45 6.83
CA ARG A 11 14.20 -20.44 8.30
C ARG A 11 14.59 -19.09 8.82
N ALA A 12 13.97 -18.70 9.95
CA ALA A 12 14.33 -17.50 10.70
C ALA A 12 14.06 -17.68 12.19
N PRO A 13 14.76 -16.94 13.07
CA PRO A 13 14.50 -16.93 14.49
C PRO A 13 13.14 -16.34 14.86
N ARG A 14 12.53 -15.58 13.96
CA ARG A 14 11.19 -15.05 14.13
C ARG A 14 10.44 -15.05 12.80
N LEU A 15 9.31 -15.73 12.78
CA LEU A 15 8.26 -15.62 11.78
C LEU A 15 7.16 -14.75 12.36
N PHE A 16 6.64 -13.80 11.59
CA PHE A 16 5.44 -13.07 11.97
C PHE A 16 4.39 -13.15 10.86
N CYS A 17 3.18 -13.52 11.23
CA CYS A 17 2.04 -13.53 10.33
C CYS A 17 0.75 -13.23 11.11
N ALA A 18 0.19 -12.04 10.95
CA ALA A 18 -1.03 -11.63 11.66
C ALA A 18 -2.24 -12.50 11.28
N ASP A 19 -2.33 -12.92 10.01
CA ASP A 19 -3.45 -13.75 9.51
C ASP A 19 -3.52 -15.14 10.16
N SER A 20 -2.36 -15.78 10.39
CA SER A 20 -2.28 -17.11 11.01
C SER A 20 -1.89 -17.10 12.50
N GLY A 21 -1.69 -15.91 13.09
CA GLY A 21 -1.30 -15.77 14.50
C GLY A 21 0.11 -16.25 14.82
N LEU A 22 1.00 -16.35 13.84
CA LEU A 22 2.40 -16.71 14.05
C LEU A 22 3.21 -15.52 14.57
N ASP A 23 3.94 -15.71 15.67
CA ASP A 23 5.00 -14.83 16.15
C ASP A 23 6.01 -15.64 16.95
N GLY A 24 7.10 -16.06 16.31
CA GLY A 24 8.15 -16.86 16.96
C GLY A 24 9.02 -17.61 15.96
N PRO A 25 9.96 -18.44 16.46
CA PRO A 25 10.92 -19.15 15.61
C PRO A 25 10.22 -20.20 14.73
N GLY A 26 10.78 -20.45 13.55
CA GLY A 26 10.24 -21.48 12.67
C GLY A 26 10.79 -21.46 11.26
N ALA A 27 10.06 -22.13 10.38
CA ALA A 27 10.36 -22.20 8.98
C ALA A 27 9.09 -22.09 8.12
N VAL A 28 9.26 -21.74 6.87
CA VAL A 28 8.24 -21.81 5.82
C VAL A 28 8.72 -22.80 4.75
N ALA A 29 7.90 -23.81 4.50
CA ALA A 29 8.15 -24.82 3.48
C ALA A 29 7.30 -24.53 2.24
N ILE A 30 7.94 -24.60 1.06
CA ILE A 30 7.36 -24.16 -0.21
C ILE A 30 7.45 -25.32 -1.22
N ARG A 31 6.37 -25.47 -2.00
CA ARG A 31 6.33 -26.33 -3.18
C ARG A 31 5.72 -25.57 -4.34
N GLY A 32 6.47 -25.45 -5.45
CA GLY A 32 6.09 -24.59 -6.56
C GLY A 32 5.91 -23.14 -6.09
N ASP A 33 4.76 -22.58 -6.36
CA ASP A 33 4.39 -21.21 -6.01
C ASP A 33 3.55 -21.09 -4.72
N ARG A 34 3.45 -22.20 -3.92
CA ARG A 34 2.58 -22.25 -2.73
C ARG A 34 3.34 -22.61 -1.46
N ILE A 35 2.93 -22.00 -0.36
CA ILE A 35 3.30 -22.40 0.99
C ILE A 35 2.56 -23.70 1.32
N VAL A 36 3.31 -24.71 1.80
CA VAL A 36 2.73 -26.00 2.19
C VAL A 36 2.76 -26.23 3.71
N ALA A 37 3.66 -25.58 4.41
CA ALA A 37 3.72 -25.56 5.87
C ALA A 37 4.44 -24.30 6.38
N SER A 38 4.09 -23.85 7.58
CA SER A 38 4.78 -22.75 8.27
C SER A 38 4.70 -22.90 9.77
N GLY A 39 5.71 -22.38 10.50
CA GLY A 39 5.77 -22.38 11.97
C GLY A 39 6.92 -23.21 12.53
N SER A 40 6.93 -23.39 13.86
CA SER A 40 8.02 -24.04 14.61
C SER A 40 8.13 -25.56 14.39
N GLY A 41 7.05 -26.20 13.95
CA GLY A 41 7.00 -27.65 13.72
C GLY A 41 7.32 -28.08 12.30
N VAL A 42 7.84 -27.19 11.44
CA VAL A 42 8.16 -27.54 10.05
C VAL A 42 9.45 -28.32 9.99
N GLU A 43 9.33 -29.61 9.69
CA GLU A 43 10.43 -30.57 9.51
C GLU A 43 10.45 -31.11 8.10
N GLY A 44 11.59 -31.60 7.63
CA GLY A 44 11.76 -32.23 6.32
C GLY A 44 13.01 -31.75 5.59
N SER A 45 13.27 -32.38 4.43
CA SER A 45 14.33 -31.99 3.50
C SER A 45 13.80 -31.03 2.44
N ALA A 46 14.67 -30.23 1.86
CA ALA A 46 14.33 -29.34 0.73
C ALA A 46 15.47 -29.35 -0.30
N HIS A 47 15.12 -29.08 -1.57
CA HIS A 47 16.14 -28.89 -2.61
C HIS A 47 17.01 -27.66 -2.32
N THR A 48 16.42 -26.61 -1.77
CA THR A 48 17.13 -25.40 -1.34
C THR A 48 16.72 -25.04 0.09
N VAL A 49 17.70 -24.71 0.93
CA VAL A 49 17.48 -24.22 2.30
C VAL A 49 18.10 -22.83 2.42
N LEU A 50 17.32 -21.87 2.90
CA LEU A 50 17.76 -20.53 3.23
C LEU A 50 17.62 -20.31 4.73
N ASP A 51 18.73 -20.02 5.40
CA ASP A 51 18.78 -19.72 6.83
C ASP A 51 19.12 -18.23 7.04
N PHE A 52 18.27 -17.54 7.79
CA PHE A 52 18.44 -16.13 8.15
C PHE A 52 18.49 -15.98 9.67
N PRO A 53 19.66 -16.19 10.32
CA PRO A 53 19.76 -16.34 11.78
C PRO A 53 19.49 -15.06 12.58
N ASP A 54 19.41 -13.90 11.93
CA ASP A 54 19.27 -12.57 12.53
C ASP A 54 18.15 -11.73 11.87
N ALA A 55 17.18 -12.40 11.25
CA ALA A 55 16.14 -11.72 10.50
C ALA A 55 14.72 -12.10 10.94
N LEU A 56 13.77 -11.26 10.58
CA LEU A 56 12.33 -11.46 10.66
C LEU A 56 11.82 -11.93 9.29
N LEU A 57 11.09 -13.04 9.28
CA LEU A 57 10.42 -13.58 8.10
C LEU A 57 8.93 -13.20 8.15
N LEU A 58 8.45 -12.56 7.11
CA LEU A 58 7.08 -12.08 6.94
C LEU A 58 6.43 -12.68 5.68
N PRO A 59 5.09 -12.66 5.58
CA PRO A 59 4.47 -12.65 4.26
C PRO A 59 5.06 -11.53 3.41
N GLY A 60 5.09 -11.71 2.10
CA GLY A 60 5.48 -10.63 1.20
C GLY A 60 4.69 -9.35 1.49
N LEU A 61 5.41 -8.24 1.56
CA LEU A 61 4.81 -6.94 1.87
C LEU A 61 3.82 -6.53 0.77
N VAL A 62 2.78 -5.81 1.17
CA VAL A 62 1.72 -5.31 0.31
C VAL A 62 1.66 -3.79 0.42
N ASP A 63 2.01 -3.09 -0.65
CA ASP A 63 1.93 -1.63 -0.73
C ASP A 63 0.64 -1.23 -1.45
N LEU A 64 -0.32 -0.71 -0.68
CA LEU A 64 -1.64 -0.38 -1.18
C LEU A 64 -1.67 0.88 -2.05
N HIS A 65 -0.63 1.71 -2.00
CA HIS A 65 -0.60 3.00 -2.69
C HIS A 65 0.82 3.33 -3.16
N ALA A 66 1.06 3.18 -4.46
CA ALA A 66 2.30 3.56 -5.12
C ALA A 66 2.11 3.74 -6.64
N HIS A 67 3.19 3.93 -7.40
CA HIS A 67 3.15 4.16 -8.85
C HIS A 67 3.96 3.13 -9.65
N PRO A 68 3.56 1.84 -9.68
CA PRO A 68 4.23 0.78 -10.43
C PRO A 68 3.85 0.84 -11.93
N ALA A 69 4.46 1.72 -12.71
CA ALA A 69 3.97 2.03 -14.06
C ALA A 69 5.01 2.01 -15.18
N ARG A 70 6.27 1.63 -14.93
CA ARG A 70 7.33 1.46 -15.97
C ARG A 70 7.34 2.58 -17.04
N GLY A 71 7.10 3.83 -16.65
CA GLY A 71 7.02 4.95 -17.58
C GLY A 71 5.69 5.09 -18.32
N GLN A 72 4.65 4.30 -17.99
CA GLN A 72 3.29 4.48 -18.49
C GLN A 72 2.55 5.66 -17.86
N SER A 73 3.10 6.24 -16.81
CA SER A 73 2.64 7.49 -16.19
C SER A 73 3.82 8.42 -15.91
N ARG A 74 3.52 9.69 -15.62
CA ARG A 74 4.54 10.68 -15.25
C ARG A 74 5.24 10.38 -13.92
N PHE A 75 4.66 9.54 -13.09
CA PHE A 75 5.18 9.12 -11.80
C PHE A 75 5.79 7.71 -11.82
N GLY A 76 5.52 6.95 -12.86
CA GLY A 76 5.77 5.53 -12.93
C GLY A 76 7.20 5.10 -12.73
N ILE A 77 7.38 4.03 -11.96
CA ILE A 77 8.64 3.30 -11.75
C ILE A 77 8.44 1.81 -12.04
N ASP A 78 9.54 1.11 -12.32
CA ASP A 78 9.48 -0.34 -12.56
C ASP A 78 9.26 -1.10 -11.25
N PRO A 79 8.17 -1.88 -11.11
CA PRO A 79 7.89 -2.58 -9.86
C PRO A 79 8.90 -3.67 -9.53
N ASP A 80 9.46 -4.34 -10.51
CA ASP A 80 10.42 -5.42 -10.29
C ASP A 80 11.81 -4.91 -9.89
N ILE A 81 12.10 -3.63 -10.15
CA ILE A 81 13.36 -2.97 -9.77
C ILE A 81 13.22 -2.25 -8.43
N HIS A 82 12.07 -1.60 -8.16
CA HIS A 82 11.97 -0.67 -7.05
C HIS A 82 11.14 -1.19 -5.85
N PHE A 83 10.26 -2.15 -6.07
CA PHE A 83 9.42 -2.73 -5.01
C PHE A 83 9.86 -4.14 -4.65
N LEU A 84 10.00 -5.02 -5.64
CA LEU A 84 10.25 -6.43 -5.40
C LEU A 84 11.54 -6.69 -4.60
N PRO A 85 12.71 -6.07 -4.89
CA PRO A 85 13.92 -6.27 -4.09
C PRO A 85 13.82 -5.66 -2.67
N ARG A 86 12.75 -4.91 -2.39
CA ARG A 86 12.48 -4.27 -1.10
C ARG A 86 11.47 -5.03 -0.23
N GLY A 87 11.16 -6.29 -0.58
CA GLY A 87 10.22 -7.13 0.16
C GLY A 87 8.76 -6.97 -0.28
N VAL A 88 8.45 -6.04 -1.17
CA VAL A 88 7.09 -5.76 -1.64
C VAL A 88 6.75 -6.69 -2.80
N THR A 89 5.94 -7.70 -2.55
CA THR A 89 5.53 -8.69 -3.56
C THR A 89 4.21 -8.36 -4.24
N THR A 90 3.42 -7.46 -3.63
CA THR A 90 2.17 -6.96 -4.16
C THR A 90 2.12 -5.44 -4.02
N VAL A 91 1.77 -4.73 -5.08
CA VAL A 91 1.65 -3.28 -5.08
C VAL A 91 0.40 -2.85 -5.85
N MET A 92 -0.33 -1.86 -5.34
CA MET A 92 -1.44 -1.26 -6.05
C MET A 92 -1.04 0.09 -6.63
N SER A 93 -1.35 0.27 -7.91
CA SER A 93 -1.21 1.56 -8.58
C SER A 93 -2.31 2.51 -8.16
N GLN A 94 -1.92 3.68 -7.71
CA GLN A 94 -2.82 4.78 -7.37
C GLN A 94 -3.10 5.64 -8.62
N GLY A 95 -3.81 5.07 -9.59
CA GLY A 95 -4.33 5.83 -10.71
C GLY A 95 -3.34 6.14 -11.84
N ASP A 96 -2.29 5.34 -12.04
CA ASP A 96 -1.38 5.52 -13.17
C ASP A 96 -2.10 5.43 -14.52
N ALA A 97 -3.14 4.58 -14.60
CA ALA A 97 -3.98 4.44 -15.78
C ALA A 97 -5.43 4.84 -15.52
N GLY A 98 -6.07 5.39 -16.56
CA GLY A 98 -7.51 5.64 -16.65
C GLY A 98 -8.12 4.87 -17.82
N ALA A 99 -9.41 5.13 -18.11
CA ALA A 99 -10.18 4.38 -19.11
C ALA A 99 -9.55 4.39 -20.52
N LEU A 100 -8.80 5.44 -20.89
CA LEU A 100 -8.22 5.55 -22.23
C LEU A 100 -6.92 4.76 -22.44
N ASN A 101 -6.24 4.35 -21.36
CA ASN A 101 -4.93 3.72 -21.44
C ASN A 101 -4.77 2.46 -20.57
N ILE A 102 -5.87 1.96 -20.01
CA ILE A 102 -5.85 0.75 -19.18
C ILE A 102 -5.33 -0.49 -19.92
N ASP A 103 -5.69 -0.65 -21.21
CA ASP A 103 -5.25 -1.80 -22.00
C ASP A 103 -3.74 -1.82 -22.22
N ASP A 104 -3.13 -0.66 -22.46
CA ASP A 104 -1.68 -0.53 -22.57
C ASP A 104 -1.00 -0.79 -21.21
N TYR A 105 -1.54 -0.22 -20.13
CA TYR A 105 -1.04 -0.45 -18.79
C TYR A 105 -1.10 -1.92 -18.38
N ARG A 106 -2.22 -2.60 -18.65
CA ARG A 106 -2.39 -4.03 -18.37
C ARG A 106 -1.31 -4.83 -19.08
N ARG A 107 -1.18 -4.64 -20.40
CA ARG A 107 -0.26 -5.40 -21.26
C ARG A 107 1.21 -5.14 -20.90
N THR A 108 1.58 -3.91 -20.56
CA THR A 108 2.99 -3.51 -20.40
C THR A 108 3.46 -3.50 -18.95
N VAL A 109 2.55 -3.47 -17.99
CA VAL A 109 2.89 -3.44 -16.55
C VAL A 109 2.32 -4.65 -15.82
N ILE A 110 1.00 -4.84 -15.81
CA ILE A 110 0.37 -5.87 -14.97
C ILE A 110 0.78 -7.28 -15.41
N GLU A 111 0.68 -7.57 -16.72
CA GLU A 111 0.93 -8.91 -17.27
C GLU A 111 2.42 -9.26 -17.37
N THR A 112 3.31 -8.27 -17.34
CA THR A 112 4.74 -8.47 -17.52
C THR A 112 5.57 -8.38 -16.26
N SER A 113 4.98 -7.93 -15.14
CA SER A 113 5.68 -7.80 -13.87
C SER A 113 5.72 -9.12 -13.10
N ARG A 114 6.85 -9.40 -12.47
CA ARG A 114 6.97 -10.45 -11.45
C ARG A 114 6.25 -10.03 -10.17
N THR A 115 6.34 -8.77 -9.79
CA THR A 115 5.55 -8.15 -8.71
C THR A 115 4.07 -8.25 -9.08
N ARG A 116 3.21 -8.65 -8.13
CA ARG A 116 1.77 -8.57 -8.36
C ARG A 116 1.34 -7.12 -8.36
N VAL A 117 0.86 -6.64 -9.51
CA VAL A 117 0.37 -5.27 -9.67
C VAL A 117 -1.15 -5.28 -9.78
N LEU A 118 -1.80 -4.49 -8.93
CA LEU A 118 -3.22 -4.15 -9.02
C LEU A 118 -3.38 -2.68 -9.39
N LEU A 119 -4.57 -2.28 -9.77
CA LEU A 119 -4.89 -0.90 -10.16
C LEU A 119 -6.12 -0.39 -9.41
N ALA A 120 -5.99 0.77 -8.76
CA ALA A 120 -7.11 1.68 -8.57
C ALA A 120 -7.16 2.54 -9.84
N ILE A 121 -8.12 2.25 -10.74
CA ILE A 121 -8.20 2.99 -12.02
C ILE A 121 -8.49 4.47 -11.76
N ASN A 122 -7.78 5.37 -12.42
CA ASN A 122 -8.01 6.78 -12.23
C ASN A 122 -9.37 7.19 -12.82
N LEU A 123 -10.15 7.94 -12.04
CA LEU A 123 -11.38 8.57 -12.55
C LEU A 123 -11.09 9.51 -13.73
N CYS A 124 -9.91 10.17 -13.71
CA CYS A 124 -9.41 10.85 -14.89
C CYS A 124 -9.16 9.83 -16.00
N LYS A 125 -9.92 9.94 -17.08
CA LYS A 125 -9.86 8.99 -18.20
C LYS A 125 -8.46 8.78 -18.81
N ARG A 126 -7.52 9.71 -18.60
CA ARG A 126 -6.13 9.63 -19.07
C ARG A 126 -5.16 9.04 -18.03
N GLY A 127 -5.61 8.80 -16.79
CA GLY A 127 -4.71 8.46 -15.70
C GLY A 127 -3.68 9.56 -15.39
N GLU A 128 -2.57 9.19 -14.78
CA GLU A 128 -1.45 10.10 -14.47
C GLU A 128 -0.51 10.33 -15.68
N THR A 129 -1.06 10.33 -16.90
CA THR A 129 -0.28 10.57 -18.13
C THR A 129 -0.23 12.04 -18.52
N HIS A 130 -1.13 12.87 -17.97
CA HIS A 130 -1.14 14.30 -18.29
C HIS A 130 0.12 14.99 -17.67
N PRO A 131 0.79 15.88 -18.41
CA PRO A 131 2.07 16.43 -17.97
C PRO A 131 1.98 17.35 -16.74
N VAL A 132 0.79 17.88 -16.42
CA VAL A 132 0.62 18.85 -15.35
C VAL A 132 -0.24 18.32 -14.21
N ARG A 133 -1.50 17.98 -14.46
CA ARG A 133 -2.50 17.56 -13.44
C ARG A 133 -3.47 16.58 -14.07
N CYS A 134 -4.13 15.74 -13.24
CA CYS A 134 -5.17 14.82 -13.72
C CYS A 134 -6.38 15.58 -14.24
N PHE A 135 -6.92 16.50 -13.42
CA PHE A 135 -8.14 17.23 -13.74
C PHE A 135 -7.81 18.67 -14.11
N ASN A 136 -7.70 18.93 -15.39
CA ASN A 136 -7.58 20.29 -15.93
C ASN A 136 -8.96 20.85 -16.34
N ASP A 137 -9.90 19.96 -16.63
CA ASP A 137 -11.30 20.23 -16.95
C ASP A 137 -12.17 19.17 -16.26
N LEU A 138 -13.44 19.50 -15.96
CA LEU A 138 -14.40 18.53 -15.41
C LEU A 138 -14.67 17.37 -16.38
N ALA A 139 -14.55 17.57 -17.67
CA ALA A 139 -14.67 16.52 -18.69
C ALA A 139 -13.55 15.46 -18.65
N ASP A 140 -12.50 15.67 -17.85
CA ASP A 140 -11.49 14.66 -17.58
C ASP A 140 -12.00 13.58 -16.62
N ALA A 141 -12.98 13.90 -15.75
CA ALA A 141 -13.66 12.96 -14.84
C ALA A 141 -14.85 12.32 -15.59
N ASP A 142 -14.70 11.06 -15.99
CA ASP A 142 -15.68 10.34 -16.79
C ASP A 142 -16.11 9.05 -16.07
N ALA A 143 -17.23 9.15 -15.35
CA ALA A 143 -17.76 8.06 -14.53
C ALA A 143 -18.16 6.84 -15.36
N GLN A 144 -18.80 7.04 -16.50
CA GLN A 144 -19.25 5.95 -17.37
C GLN A 144 -18.07 5.23 -18.01
N ALA A 145 -17.10 5.98 -18.58
CA ALA A 145 -15.91 5.37 -19.16
C ALA A 145 -15.09 4.58 -18.12
N CYS A 146 -15.02 5.09 -16.89
CA CYS A 146 -14.36 4.39 -15.77
C CYS A 146 -15.08 3.06 -15.44
N ALA A 147 -16.41 3.08 -15.31
CA ALA A 147 -17.21 1.90 -15.04
C ALA A 147 -17.14 0.86 -16.16
N ASP A 148 -17.17 1.30 -17.43
CA ASP A 148 -17.05 0.44 -18.60
C ASP A 148 -15.68 -0.27 -18.65
N ALA A 149 -14.60 0.46 -18.32
CA ALA A 149 -13.25 -0.11 -18.24
C ALA A 149 -13.14 -1.15 -17.13
N ILE A 150 -13.76 -0.91 -15.95
CA ILE A 150 -13.84 -1.88 -14.85
C ILE A 150 -14.61 -3.13 -15.28
N ALA A 151 -15.75 -2.98 -15.93
CA ALA A 151 -16.57 -4.10 -16.39
C ALA A 151 -15.83 -4.97 -17.42
N ALA A 152 -14.99 -4.37 -18.27
CA ALA A 152 -14.20 -5.08 -19.25
C ALA A 152 -13.03 -5.89 -18.66
N ASP A 153 -12.44 -5.43 -17.54
CA ASP A 153 -11.24 -6.05 -16.96
C ASP A 153 -11.50 -6.97 -15.77
N GLY A 154 -12.40 -6.70 -14.92
CA GLY A 154 -12.88 -7.53 -13.80
C GLY A 154 -11.88 -8.09 -12.78
N ARG A 155 -10.58 -8.19 -13.07
CA ARG A 155 -9.60 -8.91 -12.22
C ARG A 155 -8.47 -8.07 -11.66
N SER A 156 -7.88 -7.18 -12.46
CA SER A 156 -6.72 -6.38 -12.06
C SER A 156 -7.10 -5.02 -11.47
N ILE A 157 -8.35 -4.57 -11.70
CA ILE A 157 -8.87 -3.31 -11.16
C ILE A 157 -9.54 -3.57 -9.82
N TRP A 158 -8.87 -3.12 -8.75
CA TRP A 158 -9.41 -3.21 -7.39
C TRP A 158 -10.52 -2.21 -7.13
N GLY A 159 -10.32 -0.95 -7.51
CA GLY A 159 -11.19 0.18 -7.20
C GLY A 159 -10.90 1.39 -8.09
N ILE A 160 -11.34 2.56 -7.67
CA ILE A 160 -11.25 3.81 -8.42
C ILE A 160 -10.43 4.82 -7.62
N ALA A 161 -9.38 5.38 -8.21
CA ALA A 161 -8.61 6.47 -7.63
C ALA A 161 -9.26 7.83 -7.95
N VAL A 162 -9.61 8.57 -6.89
CA VAL A 162 -10.18 9.92 -6.96
C VAL A 162 -9.32 10.85 -6.11
N THR A 163 -8.35 11.52 -6.73
CA THR A 163 -7.49 12.46 -6.02
C THR A 163 -7.92 13.88 -6.32
N VAL A 164 -8.45 14.57 -5.32
CA VAL A 164 -8.90 15.97 -5.43
C VAL A 164 -8.00 16.97 -4.69
N THR A 165 -6.76 16.55 -4.40
CA THR A 165 -5.74 17.41 -3.80
C THR A 165 -5.43 18.63 -4.68
N GLY A 166 -4.80 19.64 -4.10
CA GLY A 166 -4.39 20.84 -4.86
C GLY A 166 -3.40 20.57 -6.00
N GLY A 167 -2.70 19.42 -5.98
CA GLY A 167 -1.80 18.98 -7.05
C GLY A 167 -2.50 18.26 -8.20
N ALA A 168 -3.67 17.66 -7.96
CA ALA A 168 -4.40 16.88 -8.95
C ALA A 168 -5.40 17.71 -9.77
N CYS A 169 -5.96 18.78 -9.19
CA CYS A 169 -6.94 19.66 -9.83
C CYS A 169 -6.30 20.97 -10.28
N ALA A 170 -6.72 21.50 -11.42
CA ALA A 170 -6.32 22.82 -11.91
C ALA A 170 -6.72 23.92 -10.91
N ASP A 171 -5.96 25.02 -10.92
CA ASP A 171 -6.25 26.16 -10.07
C ASP A 171 -7.61 26.78 -10.45
N GLY A 172 -8.47 26.99 -9.46
CA GLY A 172 -9.83 27.50 -9.68
C GLY A 172 -10.87 26.45 -10.08
N LEU A 173 -10.49 25.20 -10.35
CA LEU A 173 -11.42 24.11 -10.62
C LEU A 173 -12.05 23.64 -9.28
N ASP A 174 -13.38 23.64 -9.21
CA ASP A 174 -14.11 23.07 -8.07
C ASP A 174 -13.97 21.54 -8.06
N PRO A 175 -13.43 20.94 -6.99
CA PRO A 175 -13.26 19.49 -6.90
C PRO A 175 -14.55 18.71 -6.61
N ARG A 176 -15.63 19.37 -6.19
CA ARG A 176 -16.90 18.71 -5.78
C ARG A 176 -17.55 17.92 -6.92
N PRO A 177 -17.65 18.45 -8.15
CA PRO A 177 -18.16 17.67 -9.28
C PRO A 177 -17.28 16.44 -9.62
N ILE A 178 -15.95 16.52 -9.40
CA ILE A 178 -15.05 15.38 -9.62
C ILE A 178 -15.34 14.28 -8.59
N MET A 179 -15.51 14.63 -7.33
CA MET A 179 -15.90 13.68 -6.30
C MET A 179 -17.26 13.05 -6.59
N ALA A 180 -18.25 13.84 -7.02
CA ALA A 180 -19.57 13.34 -7.41
C ALA A 180 -19.46 12.31 -8.57
N ALA A 181 -18.66 12.59 -9.60
CA ALA A 181 -18.40 11.64 -10.68
C ALA A 181 -17.67 10.36 -10.18
N GLY A 182 -16.78 10.49 -9.20
CA GLY A 182 -16.13 9.33 -8.55
C GLY A 182 -17.13 8.44 -7.82
N LEU A 183 -18.05 9.03 -7.07
CA LEU A 183 -19.12 8.30 -6.38
C LEU A 183 -20.07 7.63 -7.37
N GLU A 184 -20.42 8.31 -8.47
CA GLU A 184 -21.22 7.75 -9.56
C GLU A 184 -20.52 6.53 -10.19
N ALA A 185 -19.21 6.64 -10.54
CA ALA A 185 -18.44 5.54 -11.07
C ALA A 185 -18.40 4.35 -10.12
N ALA A 186 -18.33 4.62 -8.82
CA ALA A 186 -18.33 3.61 -7.77
C ALA A 186 -19.69 2.92 -7.62
N GLU A 187 -20.79 3.64 -7.79
CA GLU A 187 -22.15 3.06 -7.83
C GLU A 187 -22.33 2.19 -9.08
N LEU A 188 -21.94 2.67 -10.25
CA LEU A 188 -22.05 1.95 -11.52
C LEU A 188 -21.24 0.64 -11.53
N SER A 189 -20.04 0.66 -10.93
CA SER A 189 -19.11 -0.48 -10.98
C SER A 189 -19.20 -1.41 -9.75
N GLY A 190 -19.80 -0.95 -8.64
CA GLY A 190 -19.76 -1.64 -7.35
C GLY A 190 -18.38 -1.68 -6.69
N LYS A 191 -17.42 -0.87 -7.14
CA LYS A 191 -16.05 -0.84 -6.63
C LYS A 191 -15.86 0.22 -5.53
N PRO A 192 -14.88 0.05 -4.62
CA PRO A 192 -14.52 1.06 -3.65
C PRO A 192 -13.72 2.21 -4.29
N LEU A 193 -13.64 3.31 -3.56
CA LEU A 193 -12.79 4.44 -3.89
C LEU A 193 -11.48 4.42 -3.09
N LEU A 194 -10.38 4.84 -3.73
CA LEU A 194 -9.18 5.34 -3.07
C LEU A 194 -9.16 6.86 -3.22
N VAL A 195 -9.35 7.59 -2.13
CA VAL A 195 -9.60 9.03 -2.16
C VAL A 195 -8.44 9.81 -1.59
N GLY A 196 -7.81 10.64 -2.42
CA GLY A 196 -6.96 11.74 -1.95
C GLY A 196 -7.83 12.98 -1.73
N THR A 197 -8.15 13.28 -0.48
CA THR A 197 -9.06 14.37 -0.13
C THR A 197 -8.48 15.75 -0.44
N ARG A 198 -9.35 16.76 -0.49
CA ARG A 198 -8.93 18.16 -0.57
C ARG A 198 -8.37 18.61 0.77
N LEU A 199 -7.07 18.84 0.81
CA LEU A 199 -6.33 19.19 2.04
C LEU A 199 -6.21 20.72 2.24
N LYS A 200 -7.18 21.48 1.68
CA LYS A 200 -7.24 22.95 1.74
C LYS A 200 -8.58 23.41 2.32
N PRO A 201 -8.63 24.57 3.00
CA PRO A 201 -9.84 25.08 3.63
C PRO A 201 -11.00 25.43 2.66
N ASP A 202 -10.76 25.47 1.34
CA ASP A 202 -11.78 25.74 0.31
C ASP A 202 -12.84 24.63 0.20
N TRP A 203 -12.53 23.43 0.74
CA TRP A 203 -13.48 22.33 0.92
C TRP A 203 -13.11 21.55 2.18
N PRO A 204 -13.72 21.84 3.33
CA PRO A 204 -13.37 21.25 4.62
C PRO A 204 -13.55 19.72 4.63
N ARG A 205 -12.66 19.02 5.36
CA ARG A 205 -12.70 17.57 5.59
C ARG A 205 -14.10 17.10 6.06
N ARG A 206 -14.73 17.83 6.98
CA ARG A 206 -16.07 17.51 7.51
C ARG A 206 -17.20 17.51 6.46
N GLU A 207 -16.98 18.08 5.28
CA GLU A 207 -17.91 18.02 4.15
C GLU A 207 -17.57 16.88 3.18
N GLN A 208 -16.33 16.39 3.18
CA GLN A 208 -15.85 15.33 2.28
C GLN A 208 -16.08 13.93 2.86
N LEU A 209 -15.72 13.73 4.15
CA LEU A 209 -15.80 12.40 4.77
C LEU A 209 -17.22 11.81 4.80
N PRO A 210 -18.31 12.60 5.02
CA PRO A 210 -19.67 12.07 4.95
C PRO A 210 -20.11 11.53 3.59
N LEU A 211 -19.42 11.89 2.51
CA LEU A 211 -19.71 11.40 1.15
C LEU A 211 -19.20 9.96 0.93
N LEU A 212 -18.25 9.51 1.76
CA LEU A 212 -17.58 8.23 1.58
C LEU A 212 -18.39 7.06 2.17
N ARG A 213 -18.28 5.91 1.52
CA ARG A 213 -19.02 4.69 1.81
C ARG A 213 -18.18 3.71 2.62
N PRO A 214 -18.79 2.73 3.30
CA PRO A 214 -18.04 1.61 3.87
C PRO A 214 -17.15 0.93 2.83
N GLY A 215 -15.88 0.74 3.15
CA GLY A 215 -14.87 0.16 2.26
C GLY A 215 -14.14 1.15 1.36
N ASP A 216 -14.59 2.40 1.24
CA ASP A 216 -13.80 3.45 0.61
C ASP A 216 -12.57 3.77 1.48
N VAL A 217 -11.45 4.11 0.85
CA VAL A 217 -10.16 4.34 1.51
C VAL A 217 -9.75 5.80 1.35
N VAL A 218 -9.54 6.50 2.46
CA VAL A 218 -8.91 7.83 2.49
C VAL A 218 -7.41 7.64 2.58
N THR A 219 -6.67 8.18 1.63
CA THR A 219 -5.20 8.15 1.65
C THR A 219 -4.61 9.52 2.01
N TYR A 220 -3.28 9.58 2.21
CA TYR A 220 -2.56 10.76 2.71
C TYR A 220 -2.94 11.16 4.13
N SER A 221 -3.26 10.18 4.98
CA SER A 221 -3.93 10.43 6.26
C SER A 221 -3.08 11.15 7.30
N LEU A 222 -1.76 10.94 7.31
CA LEU A 222 -0.89 11.50 8.38
C LEU A 222 -0.11 12.76 7.94
N ASN A 223 -0.72 13.59 7.09
CA ASN A 223 -0.15 14.85 6.65
C ASN A 223 -0.33 15.98 7.68
N ALA A 224 0.46 17.05 7.58
CA ALA A 224 0.38 18.24 8.44
C ALA A 224 -0.32 19.44 7.75
N LEU A 225 -1.11 19.19 6.69
CA LEU A 225 -1.85 20.25 5.99
C LEU A 225 -3.10 20.67 6.76
N PRO A 226 -3.73 21.82 6.44
CA PRO A 226 -4.82 22.37 7.25
C PRO A 226 -6.01 21.44 7.48
N GLU A 227 -6.37 20.60 6.50
CA GLU A 227 -7.49 19.66 6.60
C GLU A 227 -7.00 18.23 6.93
N ASN A 228 -6.03 18.10 7.86
CA ASN A 228 -5.56 16.81 8.37
C ASN A 228 -6.58 16.16 9.34
N LEU A 229 -6.20 15.05 9.97
CA LEU A 229 -7.12 14.30 10.84
C LEU A 229 -7.42 14.96 12.19
N LEU A 230 -6.71 16.03 12.57
CA LEU A 230 -6.83 16.62 13.90
C LEU A 230 -7.69 17.90 13.87
N ASP A 231 -8.42 18.13 14.97
CA ASP A 231 -8.95 19.42 15.39
C ASP A 231 -8.20 19.83 16.68
N GLY A 232 -7.28 20.80 16.56
CA GLY A 232 -6.32 21.09 17.63
C GLY A 232 -5.38 19.91 17.85
N ASP A 233 -5.36 19.39 19.07
CA ASP A 233 -4.49 18.27 19.47
C ASP A 233 -5.22 16.91 19.47
N HIS A 234 -6.48 16.86 19.03
CA HIS A 234 -7.34 15.66 19.10
C HIS A 234 -7.81 15.22 17.72
N ILE A 235 -8.06 13.92 17.56
CA ILE A 235 -8.72 13.40 16.37
C ILE A 235 -10.11 14.02 16.26
N ALA A 236 -10.41 14.56 15.09
CA ALA A 236 -11.69 15.19 14.84
C ALA A 236 -12.86 14.21 14.86
N ASP A 237 -14.03 14.66 15.35
CA ASP A 237 -15.22 13.82 15.48
C ASP A 237 -15.66 13.22 14.14
N ASP A 238 -15.62 13.99 13.06
CA ASP A 238 -15.98 13.53 11.71
C ASP A 238 -15.06 12.42 11.18
N VAL A 239 -13.81 12.35 11.65
CA VAL A 239 -12.87 11.28 11.34
C VAL A 239 -13.27 9.98 12.05
N TRP A 240 -13.62 10.06 13.35
CA TRP A 240 -14.14 8.92 14.09
C TRP A 240 -15.47 8.42 13.52
N GLU A 241 -16.37 9.32 13.17
CA GLU A 241 -17.66 8.99 12.53
C GLU A 241 -17.46 8.28 11.19
N ALA A 242 -16.51 8.76 10.35
CA ALA A 242 -16.17 8.10 9.08
C ALA A 242 -15.64 6.68 9.32
N ARG A 243 -14.73 6.50 10.28
CA ARG A 243 -14.23 5.18 10.67
C ARG A 243 -15.34 4.25 11.16
N GLN A 244 -16.25 4.75 12.00
CA GLN A 244 -17.39 3.97 12.50
C GLN A 244 -18.34 3.53 11.37
N ARG A 245 -18.47 4.32 10.31
CA ARG A 245 -19.22 3.94 9.11
C ARG A 245 -18.49 2.91 8.24
N GLY A 246 -17.23 2.61 8.52
CA GLY A 246 -16.43 1.63 7.77
C GLY A 246 -15.56 2.25 6.67
N VAL A 247 -15.32 3.56 6.69
CA VAL A 247 -14.29 4.20 5.87
C VAL A 247 -12.92 3.80 6.41
N LEU A 248 -12.00 3.43 5.54
CA LEU A 248 -10.65 3.03 5.86
C LEU A 248 -9.68 4.19 5.65
N PHE A 249 -8.56 4.16 6.38
CA PHE A 249 -7.54 5.20 6.33
C PHE A 249 -6.19 4.60 5.98
N ASP A 250 -5.62 5.05 4.89
CA ASP A 250 -4.31 4.64 4.37
C ASP A 250 -3.26 5.73 4.61
N LEU A 251 -2.02 5.32 4.89
CA LEU A 251 -0.94 6.27 5.11
C LEU A 251 -0.66 7.15 3.89
N GLY A 252 -0.37 6.55 2.73
CA GLY A 252 -0.01 7.28 1.51
C GLY A 252 1.13 8.27 1.71
N HIS A 253 2.29 7.79 2.18
CA HIS A 253 3.38 8.64 2.69
C HIS A 253 3.84 9.75 1.72
N GLY A 254 4.21 9.38 0.49
CA GLY A 254 4.69 10.30 -0.54
C GLY A 254 5.76 11.29 -0.06
N MET A 255 5.83 12.45 -0.76
CA MET A 255 6.73 13.54 -0.38
C MET A 255 6.08 14.61 0.51
N ASN A 256 4.76 14.53 0.76
CA ASN A 256 4.03 15.59 1.46
C ASN A 256 3.05 15.09 2.53
N SER A 257 2.94 13.78 2.77
CA SER A 257 1.78 13.23 3.48
C SER A 257 2.13 12.43 4.73
N PHE A 258 3.34 12.63 5.29
CA PHE A 258 3.71 12.05 6.57
C PHE A 258 4.34 13.09 7.49
N SER A 259 3.77 13.26 8.68
CA SER A 259 4.28 14.12 9.75
C SER A 259 4.39 13.32 11.04
N PHE A 260 5.55 13.33 11.70
CA PHE A 260 5.72 12.68 13.00
C PHE A 260 4.77 13.22 14.06
N PRO A 261 4.62 14.56 14.24
CA PRO A 261 3.67 15.07 15.22
C PRO A 261 2.23 14.59 14.99
N ILE A 262 1.75 14.53 13.73
CA ILE A 262 0.41 14.03 13.42
C ILE A 262 0.31 12.52 13.69
N ALA A 263 1.31 11.74 13.28
CA ALA A 263 1.35 10.31 13.54
C ALA A 263 1.35 9.98 15.04
N GLU A 264 2.20 10.67 15.82
CA GLU A 264 2.30 10.52 17.26
C GLU A 264 0.98 10.86 17.97
N ALA A 265 0.33 11.98 17.59
CA ALA A 265 -0.95 12.37 18.16
C ALA A 265 -2.06 11.36 17.83
N THR A 266 -2.17 10.91 16.57
CA THR A 266 -3.19 9.94 16.16
C THR A 266 -2.99 8.58 16.84
N ILE A 267 -1.74 8.11 16.94
CA ILE A 267 -1.41 6.84 17.61
C ILE A 267 -1.70 6.93 19.11
N ALA A 268 -1.38 8.04 19.77
CA ALA A 268 -1.64 8.24 21.21
C ALA A 268 -3.13 8.15 21.56
N GLU A 269 -4.02 8.59 20.66
CA GLU A 269 -5.46 8.46 20.81
C GLU A 269 -6.03 7.10 20.36
N GLY A 270 -5.17 6.17 19.91
CA GLY A 270 -5.59 4.85 19.43
C GLY A 270 -6.15 4.84 18.01
N PHE A 271 -6.00 5.94 17.27
CA PHE A 271 -6.35 5.98 15.86
C PHE A 271 -5.16 5.51 15.01
N LEU A 272 -5.16 4.25 14.64
CA LEU A 272 -4.16 3.69 13.75
C LEU A 272 -4.67 3.68 12.31
N VAL A 273 -3.85 4.07 11.34
CA VAL A 273 -4.18 3.89 9.92
C VAL A 273 -4.44 2.42 9.62
N ASP A 274 -5.36 2.12 8.71
CA ASP A 274 -5.68 0.72 8.35
C ASP A 274 -4.55 0.07 7.55
N THR A 275 -3.89 0.83 6.67
CA THR A 275 -2.81 0.34 5.82
C THR A 275 -1.62 1.27 5.82
N VAL A 276 -0.43 0.68 5.71
CA VAL A 276 0.84 1.38 5.57
C VAL A 276 1.26 1.29 4.11
N SER A 277 1.35 2.44 3.45
CA SER A 277 1.70 2.54 2.04
C SER A 277 2.69 3.67 1.78
N THR A 278 3.41 3.57 0.67
CA THR A 278 4.56 4.45 0.43
C THR A 278 4.25 5.67 -0.43
N ASP A 279 3.27 5.59 -1.31
CA ASP A 279 3.15 6.55 -2.43
C ASP A 279 4.51 6.71 -3.14
N GLN A 280 5.22 5.58 -3.37
CA GLN A 280 6.53 5.58 -4.01
C GLN A 280 6.41 5.80 -5.51
N TYR A 281 7.19 6.76 -6.03
CA TYR A 281 7.20 7.13 -7.43
C TYR A 281 8.60 7.64 -7.86
N ASN A 282 8.76 8.05 -9.12
CA ASN A 282 10.05 8.34 -9.74
C ASN A 282 10.95 9.34 -8.98
N ARG A 283 10.37 10.31 -8.26
CA ARG A 283 11.16 11.26 -7.45
C ARG A 283 11.81 10.64 -6.23
N HIS A 284 11.39 9.44 -5.82
CA HIS A 284 11.97 8.70 -4.69
C HIS A 284 13.13 7.78 -5.09
N VAL A 285 13.31 7.50 -6.38
CA VAL A 285 14.28 6.49 -6.87
C VAL A 285 15.70 6.76 -6.40
N ASP A 286 16.11 8.04 -6.41
CA ASP A 286 17.45 8.45 -5.99
C ASP A 286 17.52 8.98 -4.56
N SER A 287 16.45 8.83 -3.78
CA SER A 287 16.44 9.32 -2.39
C SER A 287 17.48 8.58 -1.53
N ARG A 288 18.13 9.32 -0.65
CA ARG A 288 19.08 8.78 0.33
C ARG A 288 18.80 9.39 1.71
N PRO A 289 18.46 8.58 2.70
CA PRO A 289 18.17 7.11 2.62
C PRO A 289 16.99 6.81 1.71
N GLN A 290 16.96 5.57 1.20
CA GLN A 290 15.93 5.14 0.25
C GLN A 290 14.52 5.21 0.87
N HIS A 291 13.57 5.75 0.13
CA HIS A 291 12.16 5.71 0.48
C HIS A 291 11.54 4.39 -0.01
N ASP A 292 11.09 3.55 0.93
CA ASP A 292 10.46 2.27 0.66
C ASP A 292 9.50 1.86 1.79
N LEU A 293 8.81 0.74 1.63
CA LEU A 293 7.85 0.28 2.62
C LEU A 293 8.49 -0.13 3.96
N PRO A 294 9.61 -0.87 4.03
CA PRO A 294 10.28 -1.16 5.30
C PRO A 294 10.68 0.08 6.09
N ARG A 295 11.18 1.12 5.42
CA ARG A 295 11.51 2.39 6.07
C ARG A 295 10.27 3.16 6.52
N THR A 296 9.20 3.11 5.74
CA THR A 296 7.89 3.70 6.10
C THR A 296 7.30 3.01 7.32
N MET A 297 7.38 1.68 7.39
CA MET A 297 7.00 0.89 8.58
C MET A 297 7.79 1.34 9.82
N SER A 298 9.11 1.51 9.68
CA SER A 298 9.99 1.92 10.77
C SER A 298 9.65 3.32 11.31
N LYS A 299 9.18 4.23 10.46
CA LYS A 299 8.71 5.56 10.89
C LYS A 299 7.49 5.48 11.81
N LEU A 300 6.56 4.57 11.52
CA LEU A 300 5.39 4.38 12.38
C LEU A 300 5.74 3.74 13.73
N ILE A 301 6.72 2.82 13.75
CA ILE A 301 7.27 2.28 15.00
C ILE A 301 7.91 3.41 15.81
N ALA A 302 8.72 4.26 15.18
CA ALA A 302 9.35 5.42 15.84
C ALA A 302 8.32 6.45 16.33
N ALA A 303 7.15 6.56 15.68
CA ALA A 303 6.02 7.38 16.12
C ALA A 303 5.19 6.72 17.26
N GLY A 304 5.54 5.50 17.70
CA GLY A 304 4.89 4.83 18.83
C GLY A 304 3.85 3.77 18.47
N MET A 305 3.66 3.43 17.18
CA MET A 305 2.81 2.30 16.81
C MET A 305 3.49 0.99 17.19
N ALA A 306 2.74 0.06 17.79
CA ALA A 306 3.27 -1.25 18.12
C ALA A 306 3.76 -1.99 16.86
N GLU A 307 4.93 -2.63 16.95
CA GLU A 307 5.55 -3.32 15.81
C GLU A 307 4.58 -4.31 15.15
N ALA A 308 3.90 -5.15 15.94
CA ALA A 308 2.94 -6.13 15.40
C ALA A 308 1.79 -5.47 14.60
N ASP A 309 1.34 -4.29 15.05
CA ASP A 309 0.34 -3.51 14.33
C ASP A 309 0.86 -2.99 13.00
N VAL A 310 2.10 -2.50 12.97
CA VAL A 310 2.74 -2.02 11.73
C VAL A 310 2.92 -3.18 10.75
N LEU A 311 3.44 -4.32 11.22
CA LEU A 311 3.67 -5.51 10.40
C LEU A 311 2.35 -6.03 9.79
N ALA A 312 1.28 -6.08 10.58
CA ALA A 312 -0.04 -6.49 10.09
C ALA A 312 -0.59 -5.54 9.02
N ARG A 313 -0.35 -4.21 9.17
CA ARG A 313 -0.81 -3.15 8.27
C ARG A 313 0.04 -2.98 7.01
N ALA A 314 1.15 -3.69 6.91
CA ALA A 314 1.98 -3.80 5.71
C ALA A 314 1.90 -5.19 5.05
N THR A 315 1.11 -6.12 5.59
CA THR A 315 0.98 -7.50 5.09
C THR A 315 -0.50 -7.94 4.98
N ALA A 316 -1.06 -8.49 6.05
CA ALA A 316 -2.40 -9.11 6.05
C ALA A 316 -3.52 -8.08 5.81
N ARG A 317 -3.44 -6.91 6.45
CA ARG A 317 -4.51 -5.91 6.35
C ARG A 317 -4.67 -5.31 4.95
N PRO A 318 -3.61 -4.82 4.26
CA PRO A 318 -3.76 -4.37 2.88
C PRO A 318 -4.13 -5.52 1.92
N ALA A 319 -3.68 -6.75 2.15
CA ALA A 319 -4.13 -7.90 1.37
C ALA A 319 -5.65 -8.14 1.53
N GLU A 320 -6.19 -8.02 2.73
CA GLU A 320 -7.63 -8.10 2.98
C GLU A 320 -8.39 -6.97 2.26
N VAL A 321 -7.92 -5.72 2.36
CA VAL A 321 -8.52 -4.56 1.66
C VAL A 321 -8.52 -4.76 0.15
N LEU A 322 -7.45 -5.33 -0.40
CA LEU A 322 -7.34 -5.63 -1.83
C LEU A 322 -8.12 -6.87 -2.29
N GLY A 323 -8.81 -7.58 -1.37
CA GLY A 323 -9.53 -8.81 -1.69
C GLY A 323 -8.64 -10.03 -1.95
N LEU A 324 -7.39 -9.99 -1.47
CA LEU A 324 -6.37 -11.04 -1.65
C LEU A 324 -6.19 -11.92 -0.39
N LYS A 325 -7.13 -11.88 0.56
CA LYS A 325 -7.06 -12.69 1.78
C LYS A 325 -6.89 -14.18 1.44
N GLY A 326 -5.88 -14.81 2.05
CA GLY A 326 -5.52 -16.21 1.77
C GLY A 326 -4.63 -16.42 0.53
N GLU A 327 -4.44 -15.41 -0.31
CA GLU A 327 -3.51 -15.45 -1.46
C GLU A 327 -2.24 -14.65 -1.20
N ALA A 328 -2.35 -13.45 -0.61
CA ALA A 328 -1.25 -12.59 -0.23
C ALA A 328 -1.34 -12.20 1.25
N GLY A 329 -0.25 -11.69 1.83
CA GLY A 329 -0.22 -11.20 3.20
C GLY A 329 -0.37 -12.32 4.26
N SER A 330 -0.17 -13.58 3.91
CA SER A 330 -0.33 -14.74 4.78
C SER A 330 0.82 -15.74 4.61
N LEU A 331 1.20 -16.42 5.71
CA LEU A 331 2.08 -17.59 5.71
C LEU A 331 1.30 -18.92 5.84
N ALA A 332 -0.01 -18.89 5.78
CA ALA A 332 -0.85 -20.08 5.92
C ALA A 332 -0.60 -21.06 4.76
N PRO A 333 -0.69 -22.38 5.01
CA PRO A 333 -0.67 -23.37 3.93
C PRO A 333 -1.74 -23.08 2.87
N GLY A 334 -1.33 -23.11 1.60
CA GLY A 334 -2.17 -22.75 0.45
C GLY A 334 -1.97 -21.33 -0.07
N ALA A 335 -1.47 -20.40 0.74
CA ALA A 335 -1.14 -19.04 0.30
C ALA A 335 -0.01 -19.05 -0.75
N CYS A 336 0.06 -17.98 -1.54
CA CYS A 336 1.19 -17.78 -2.45
C CYS A 336 2.51 -17.77 -1.67
N ALA A 337 3.53 -18.38 -2.25
CA ALA A 337 4.89 -18.39 -1.67
C ALA A 337 5.59 -17.05 -1.89
N ASP A 338 5.01 -16.00 -1.30
CA ASP A 338 5.47 -14.62 -1.32
C ASP A 338 5.97 -14.27 0.09
N LEU A 339 7.28 -14.07 0.24
CA LEU A 339 7.92 -13.82 1.53
C LEU A 339 8.82 -12.58 1.47
N ALA A 340 8.85 -11.84 2.56
CA ALA A 340 9.83 -10.79 2.84
C ALA A 340 10.69 -11.18 4.04
N VAL A 341 12.00 -11.04 3.89
CA VAL A 341 12.96 -11.23 4.98
C VAL A 341 13.58 -9.88 5.30
N LEU A 342 13.36 -9.42 6.52
CA LEU A 342 13.82 -8.11 6.98
C LEU A 342 14.81 -8.27 8.14
N ARG A 343 15.79 -7.38 8.22
CA ARG A 343 16.71 -7.25 9.36
C ARG A 343 16.54 -5.87 9.99
N TRP A 344 16.54 -5.83 11.31
CA TRP A 344 16.53 -4.57 12.03
C TRP A 344 17.96 -4.00 12.08
N ASN A 345 18.12 -2.77 11.62
CA ASN A 345 19.37 -2.01 11.69
C ASN A 345 19.22 -0.89 12.74
N GLU A 346 19.82 -1.08 13.91
CA GLU A 346 19.80 -0.11 15.01
C GLU A 346 20.62 1.14 14.71
N GLU A 347 21.64 1.02 13.85
CA GLU A 347 22.54 2.11 13.44
C GLU A 347 22.06 2.86 12.20
N ALA A 348 20.80 2.64 11.79
CA ALA A 348 20.25 3.32 10.62
C ALA A 348 20.25 4.85 10.80
N LEU A 349 20.36 5.55 9.66
CA LEU A 349 20.22 7.01 9.64
C LEU A 349 18.86 7.42 10.22
N PRO A 350 18.79 8.57 10.92
CA PRO A 350 17.55 9.07 11.48
C PRO A 350 16.38 8.98 10.50
N LEU A 351 15.22 8.60 11.00
CA LEU A 351 13.98 8.57 10.25
C LEU A 351 13.46 10.00 10.16
N ARG A 352 13.29 10.50 8.94
CA ARG A 352 12.86 11.88 8.70
C ARG A 352 11.48 11.90 8.06
N ASP A 353 10.61 12.78 8.55
CA ASP A 353 9.33 13.07 7.92
C ASP A 353 9.46 14.07 6.75
N VAL A 354 8.33 14.41 6.12
CA VAL A 354 8.32 15.33 4.96
C VAL A 354 8.57 16.80 5.34
N ASN A 355 8.47 17.14 6.62
CA ASN A 355 8.70 18.50 7.16
C ASN A 355 10.10 18.66 7.73
N GLY A 356 10.90 17.59 7.75
CA GLY A 356 12.27 17.60 8.25
C GLY A 356 12.41 17.20 9.73
N GLU A 357 11.31 16.84 10.40
CA GLU A 357 11.35 16.27 11.76
C GLU A 357 12.02 14.90 11.75
N GLU A 358 12.88 14.64 12.74
CA GLU A 358 13.66 13.42 12.83
C GLU A 358 13.30 12.61 14.08
N ARG A 359 13.31 11.27 13.93
CA ARG A 359 13.24 10.32 15.04
C ARG A 359 14.38 9.32 14.93
N LEU A 360 14.97 9.00 16.08
CA LEU A 360 15.92 7.89 16.21
C LEU A 360 15.11 6.61 16.52
N GLY A 361 15.66 5.45 16.21
CA GLY A 361 15.00 4.20 16.60
C GLY A 361 15.29 2.99 15.72
N GLY A 362 16.20 3.10 14.76
CA GLY A 362 16.52 2.01 13.86
C GLY A 362 15.59 1.92 12.66
N CYS A 363 15.84 0.93 11.79
CA CYS A 363 15.08 0.77 10.56
C CYS A 363 15.07 -0.70 10.10
N TRP A 364 13.92 -1.18 9.67
CA TRP A 364 13.84 -2.43 8.92
C TRP A 364 14.49 -2.28 7.56
N GLU A 365 15.37 -3.23 7.23
CA GLU A 365 16.05 -3.31 5.94
C GLU A 365 15.75 -4.66 5.28
N PRO A 366 15.41 -4.70 3.98
CA PRO A 366 15.17 -5.96 3.28
C PRO A 366 16.48 -6.72 3.07
N VAL A 367 16.45 -8.02 3.36
CA VAL A 367 17.57 -8.96 3.20
C VAL A 367 17.33 -9.88 2.03
N ALA A 368 16.12 -10.38 1.87
CA ALA A 368 15.71 -11.23 0.77
C ALA A 368 14.21 -11.08 0.48
N THR A 369 13.83 -11.35 -0.72
CA THR A 369 12.44 -11.46 -1.16
C THR A 369 12.24 -12.79 -1.89
N ILE A 370 11.16 -13.49 -1.58
CA ILE A 370 10.70 -14.66 -2.33
C ILE A 370 9.37 -14.29 -2.98
N ARG A 371 9.24 -14.50 -4.27
CA ARG A 371 8.02 -14.24 -5.04
C ARG A 371 7.63 -15.48 -5.82
N GLY A 372 6.45 -16.05 -5.52
CA GLY A 372 5.97 -17.28 -6.13
C GLY A 372 6.95 -18.45 -5.96
N GLY A 373 7.57 -18.56 -4.78
CA GLY A 373 8.55 -19.59 -4.44
C GLY A 373 9.95 -19.38 -5.02
N GLN A 374 10.20 -18.29 -5.72
CA GLN A 374 11.51 -17.98 -6.32
C GLN A 374 12.18 -16.82 -5.58
N VAL A 375 13.46 -16.99 -5.27
CA VAL A 375 14.30 -15.93 -4.69
C VAL A 375 14.54 -14.85 -5.74
N VAL A 376 14.45 -13.59 -5.29
CA VAL A 376 14.61 -12.40 -6.14
C VAL A 376 16.02 -11.86 -6.05
#